data_7fc17438c6a8d577a4df44346e1220fd
#
_entry.id   7fc17438c6a8d577a4df44346e1220fd
#
_cell.length_a   1.000
_cell.length_b   1.000
_cell.length_c   1.000
_cell.angle_alpha   90.00
_cell.angle_beta   90.00
_cell.angle_gamma   90.00
#
_symmetry.space_group_name_H-M   'P 1'
#
loop_
_entity.id
_entity.type
_entity.pdbx_description
1 polymer ?
#
loop_
_entity_poly.entity_id
_entity_poly.type
_entity_poly.pdbx_seq_one_letter_code
_entity_poly.pdbx_strand_id
1 'polypeptide(L)'
;VKAANSIMLCLLASLAVSLSSVAVHAATNLQLEWVTARVTAPRVTQGFFDSRAGGVRVSYHVYLPTQYAEQPQRRFPVVYWLHGSGGGVGGIPRLSQHVDAAIAAGKVQPFIVIFVNGLKNGMYVDWKDGSAPIETIIVRELVPHVDATYRTIANRQGRLLDGYSMGGYGAARLGFKFPELFATASLMGAGPLQADLESNAPRATKLRAADVLNATYGGDPAFFLQVSPRTLASQNARVIAQTVRVRMVIGSRDETFDNNLAFHEHLKALGIPHAWIVLDGVGHDPMATINALGDRHWAFYRAAFGGL
;
A
#
# COMPACT_ATOMS: atom_id res chain seq x y z
N VAL A 1 75.25 8.45 61.77
CA VAL A 1 75.04 7.01 61.63
C VAL A 1 73.55 6.73 61.36
N LYS A 2 73.25 6.00 60.33
CA LYS A 2 71.98 5.39 59.84
C LYS A 2 71.08 6.26 59.00
N ALA A 3 71.14 5.96 57.73
CA ALA A 3 70.20 6.28 56.68
C ALA A 3 68.86 5.58 56.89
N ALA A 4 67.75 6.27 56.59
CA ALA A 4 66.43 5.68 56.44
C ALA A 4 65.99 5.88 55.01
N ASN A 5 65.90 4.77 54.29
CA ASN A 5 65.32 4.72 52.92
C ASN A 5 63.82 4.83 53.00
N SER A 6 63.26 5.87 52.35
CA SER A 6 61.87 5.95 52.10
C SER A 6 61.58 5.34 50.73
N ILE A 7 60.84 4.25 50.72
CA ILE A 7 60.30 3.60 49.50
C ILE A 7 59.00 4.32 49.16
N MET A 8 58.99 5.02 48.00
CA MET A 8 57.81 5.67 47.44
C MET A 8 57.07 4.64 46.59
N LEU A 9 55.92 4.23 47.05
CA LEU A 9 55.02 3.30 46.36
C LEU A 9 54.21 4.07 45.33
N CYS A 10 54.52 3.94 44.05
CA CYS A 10 53.72 4.46 42.95
C CYS A 10 52.46 3.57 42.72
N LEU A 11 51.29 4.05 43.08
CA LEU A 11 50.04 3.46 42.69
C LEU A 11 49.75 3.85 41.26
N LEU A 12 49.91 2.90 40.34
CA LEU A 12 49.40 2.99 38.97
C LEU A 12 47.89 2.66 39.00
N ALA A 13 47.05 3.70 38.93
CA ALA A 13 45.63 3.55 38.69
C ALA A 13 45.42 3.26 37.20
N SER A 14 45.14 2.00 36.87
CA SER A 14 44.75 1.59 35.52
C SER A 14 43.32 2.05 35.27
N LEU A 15 43.15 3.10 34.47
CA LEU A 15 41.85 3.55 33.97
C LEU A 15 41.43 2.63 32.81
N ALA A 16 40.59 1.64 33.10
CA ALA A 16 39.96 0.84 32.07
C ALA A 16 38.87 1.67 31.39
N VAL A 17 39.20 2.24 30.25
CA VAL A 17 38.21 2.85 29.36
C VAL A 17 37.47 1.72 28.68
N SER A 18 36.26 1.43 29.15
CA SER A 18 35.29 0.56 28.45
C SER A 18 34.81 1.27 27.18
N LEU A 19 35.40 0.91 26.06
CA LEU A 19 34.85 1.23 24.73
C LEU A 19 33.55 0.46 24.54
N SER A 20 32.44 1.09 24.90
CA SER A 20 31.11 0.64 24.43
C SER A 20 31.10 0.81 22.92
N SER A 21 31.22 -0.29 22.19
CA SER A 21 30.98 -0.34 20.75
C SER A 21 29.51 -0.05 20.53
N VAL A 22 29.18 1.21 20.28
CA VAL A 22 27.90 1.58 19.64
C VAL A 22 27.99 0.99 18.25
N ALA A 23 27.29 -0.12 18.03
CA ALA A 23 27.06 -0.65 16.71
C ALA A 23 26.23 0.42 15.97
N VAL A 24 26.90 1.24 15.19
CA VAL A 24 26.25 2.10 14.19
C VAL A 24 25.67 1.12 13.18
N HIS A 25 24.38 0.83 13.32
CA HIS A 25 23.61 0.23 12.25
C HIS A 25 23.73 1.18 11.08
N ALA A 26 24.49 0.78 10.06
CA ALA A 26 24.49 1.45 8.78
C ALA A 26 23.03 1.35 8.27
N ALA A 27 22.28 2.42 8.46
CA ALA A 27 21.01 2.60 7.78
C ALA A 27 21.33 2.46 6.31
N THR A 28 20.92 1.36 5.69
CA THR A 28 20.89 1.24 4.25
C THR A 28 20.11 2.45 3.78
N ASN A 29 20.79 3.38 3.13
CA ASN A 29 20.20 4.60 2.61
C ASN A 29 19.30 4.19 1.44
N LEU A 30 18.14 3.63 1.76
CA LEU A 30 17.08 3.32 0.79
C LEU A 30 16.65 4.66 0.21
N GLN A 31 17.15 4.98 -0.97
CA GLN A 31 16.76 6.19 -1.67
C GLN A 31 15.25 6.13 -1.93
N LEU A 32 14.48 6.88 -1.13
CA LEU A 32 13.03 6.96 -1.23
C LEU A 32 12.66 7.72 -2.50
N GLU A 33 12.12 7.02 -3.48
CA GLU A 33 11.77 7.58 -4.80
C GLU A 33 10.39 8.27 -4.73
N TRP A 34 10.33 9.44 -4.05
CA TRP A 34 9.11 10.25 -3.96
C TRP A 34 8.67 10.85 -5.30
N VAL A 35 9.59 11.03 -6.24
CA VAL A 35 9.30 11.45 -7.61
C VAL A 35 9.68 10.31 -8.54
N THR A 36 8.69 9.63 -9.09
CA THR A 36 8.87 8.50 -10.01
C THR A 36 9.12 8.98 -11.43
N ALA A 37 9.63 8.10 -12.28
CA ALA A 37 9.81 8.40 -13.70
C ALA A 37 8.47 8.77 -14.38
N ARG A 38 8.54 9.65 -15.36
CA ARG A 38 7.41 10.00 -16.22
C ARG A 38 6.97 8.80 -17.04
N VAL A 39 5.66 8.60 -17.15
CA VAL A 39 5.06 7.58 -18.00
C VAL A 39 4.42 8.23 -19.22
N THR A 40 4.67 7.65 -20.39
CA THR A 40 4.01 8.04 -21.65
C THR A 40 2.89 7.04 -21.94
N ALA A 41 1.65 7.46 -21.78
CA ALA A 41 0.46 6.68 -22.13
C ALA A 41 -0.69 7.64 -22.46
N PRO A 42 -1.62 7.24 -23.33
CA PRO A 42 -2.80 8.07 -23.66
C PRO A 42 -3.59 8.44 -22.41
N ARG A 43 -3.96 9.73 -22.28
CA ARG A 43 -4.76 10.27 -21.17
C ARG A 43 -4.13 10.10 -19.78
N VAL A 44 -2.84 9.76 -19.71
CA VAL A 44 -2.10 9.70 -18.46
C VAL A 44 -1.15 10.90 -18.38
N THR A 45 -1.20 11.61 -17.26
CA THR A 45 -0.27 12.69 -16.94
C THR A 45 0.35 12.46 -15.58
N GLN A 46 1.52 13.05 -15.35
CA GLN A 46 2.18 13.04 -14.05
C GLN A 46 1.81 14.30 -13.29
N GLY A 47 1.28 14.13 -12.07
CA GLY A 47 1.00 15.20 -11.12
C GLY A 47 2.00 15.22 -9.99
N PHE A 48 2.05 16.36 -9.30
CA PHE A 48 2.95 16.58 -8.17
C PHE A 48 2.24 17.40 -7.08
N PHE A 49 2.67 17.20 -5.86
CA PHE A 49 2.37 18.09 -4.74
C PHE A 49 3.54 18.08 -3.75
N ASP A 50 3.64 19.15 -2.96
CA ASP A 50 4.63 19.26 -1.91
C ASP A 50 4.01 18.73 -0.60
N SER A 51 4.54 17.60 -0.13
CA SER A 51 4.09 16.96 1.10
C SER A 51 4.67 17.68 2.31
N ARG A 52 3.80 18.11 3.21
CA ARG A 52 4.20 18.67 4.51
C ARG A 52 4.64 17.57 5.47
N ALA A 53 3.93 16.44 5.46
CA ALA A 53 4.24 15.31 6.32
C ALA A 53 5.60 14.70 6.02
N GLY A 54 5.96 14.61 4.71
CA GLY A 54 7.24 14.06 4.28
C GLY A 54 8.35 15.09 4.10
N GLY A 55 8.02 16.40 4.06
CA GLY A 55 8.99 17.44 3.71
C GLY A 55 9.58 17.29 2.30
N VAL A 56 8.86 16.67 1.39
CA VAL A 56 9.33 16.26 0.06
C VAL A 56 8.28 16.54 -1.01
N ARG A 57 8.75 16.68 -2.25
CA ARG A 57 7.88 16.69 -3.41
C ARG A 57 7.49 15.25 -3.77
N VAL A 58 6.18 14.99 -3.93
CA VAL A 58 5.63 13.67 -4.24
C VAL A 58 5.00 13.69 -5.62
N SER A 59 5.29 12.68 -6.44
CA SER A 59 4.60 12.48 -7.72
C SER A 59 3.52 11.42 -7.63
N TYR A 60 2.52 11.55 -8.49
CA TYR A 60 1.53 10.53 -8.81
C TYR A 60 1.25 10.58 -10.31
N HIS A 61 0.60 9.56 -10.86
CA HIS A 61 0.08 9.64 -12.22
C HIS A 61 -1.44 9.65 -12.18
N VAL A 62 -2.06 10.34 -13.12
CA VAL A 62 -3.51 10.40 -13.25
C VAL A 62 -3.94 10.06 -14.67
N TYR A 63 -4.90 9.13 -14.76
CA TYR A 63 -5.64 8.87 -15.98
C TYR A 63 -6.97 9.63 -15.92
N LEU A 64 -7.27 10.39 -16.96
CA LEU A 64 -8.54 11.09 -17.14
C LEU A 64 -9.29 10.50 -18.33
N PRO A 65 -10.54 10.03 -18.17
CA PRO A 65 -11.31 9.48 -19.29
C PRO A 65 -11.64 10.58 -20.32
N THR A 66 -11.95 10.19 -21.56
CA THR A 66 -12.30 11.13 -22.65
C THR A 66 -13.42 12.08 -22.22
N GLN A 67 -14.43 11.58 -21.51
CA GLN A 67 -15.55 12.35 -20.98
C GLN A 67 -15.16 13.45 -20.00
N TYR A 68 -13.94 13.39 -19.44
CA TYR A 68 -13.43 14.46 -18.58
C TYR A 68 -13.28 15.79 -19.34
N ALA A 69 -12.85 15.77 -20.60
CA ALA A 69 -12.78 16.96 -21.45
C ALA A 69 -14.16 17.29 -22.05
N GLU A 70 -14.93 16.28 -22.49
CA GLU A 70 -16.20 16.45 -23.18
C GLU A 70 -17.34 16.95 -22.27
N GLN A 71 -17.27 16.65 -20.96
CA GLN A 71 -18.32 16.95 -19.98
C GLN A 71 -17.78 17.83 -18.84
N PRO A 72 -17.57 19.14 -19.07
CA PRO A 72 -16.84 20.02 -18.15
C PRO A 72 -17.54 20.23 -16.79
N GLN A 73 -18.84 19.98 -16.71
CA GLN A 73 -19.61 20.09 -15.46
C GLN A 73 -19.70 18.78 -14.68
N ARG A 74 -19.33 17.66 -15.30
CA ARG A 74 -19.44 16.35 -14.67
C ARG A 74 -18.32 16.14 -13.64
N ARG A 75 -18.70 15.54 -12.49
CA ARG A 75 -17.78 14.99 -11.51
C ARG A 75 -17.67 13.48 -11.69
N PHE A 76 -16.51 12.94 -11.39
CA PHE A 76 -16.16 11.55 -11.66
C PHE A 76 -15.78 10.82 -10.37
N PRO A 77 -16.16 9.56 -10.21
CA PRO A 77 -15.59 8.74 -9.16
C PRO A 77 -14.10 8.49 -9.40
N VAL A 78 -13.39 8.14 -8.35
CA VAL A 78 -11.93 7.98 -8.37
C VAL A 78 -11.54 6.59 -7.90
N VAL A 79 -10.70 5.93 -8.67
CA VAL A 79 -9.98 4.73 -8.26
C VAL A 79 -8.57 5.14 -7.86
N TYR A 80 -8.19 4.86 -6.62
CA TYR A 80 -6.82 4.94 -6.15
C TYR A 80 -6.18 3.58 -6.37
N TRP A 81 -5.37 3.48 -7.42
CA TRP A 81 -4.63 2.27 -7.74
C TRP A 81 -3.34 2.19 -6.96
N LEU A 82 -3.21 1.12 -6.18
CA LEU A 82 -2.07 0.82 -5.33
C LEU A 82 -1.22 -0.30 -5.98
N HIS A 83 0.02 0.04 -6.32
CA HIS A 83 0.93 -0.90 -6.99
C HIS A 83 1.52 -1.94 -6.04
N GLY A 84 2.06 -3.02 -6.60
CA GLY A 84 2.81 -4.04 -5.88
C GLY A 84 4.23 -3.63 -5.54
N SER A 85 4.97 -4.47 -4.83
CA SER A 85 6.39 -4.28 -4.53
C SER A 85 7.23 -4.09 -5.79
N GLY A 86 8.29 -3.28 -5.67
CA GLY A 86 9.17 -2.94 -6.79
C GLY A 86 8.78 -1.70 -7.57
N GLY A 87 7.62 -1.09 -7.28
CA GLY A 87 7.12 0.12 -7.94
C GLY A 87 6.04 -0.16 -8.98
N GLY A 88 5.33 0.87 -9.41
CA GLY A 88 4.11 0.76 -10.20
C GLY A 88 4.13 1.37 -11.60
N VAL A 89 5.14 2.18 -11.92
CA VAL A 89 5.13 2.98 -13.15
C VAL A 89 5.08 2.16 -14.44
N GLY A 90 5.75 1.01 -14.47
CA GLY A 90 5.78 0.13 -15.65
C GLY A 90 4.43 -0.50 -16.03
N GLY A 91 3.52 -0.65 -15.07
CA GLY A 91 2.17 -1.19 -15.28
C GLY A 91 1.14 -0.17 -15.76
N ILE A 92 1.41 1.13 -15.57
CA ILE A 92 0.45 2.21 -15.84
C ILE A 92 -0.08 2.22 -17.29
N PRO A 93 0.77 2.11 -18.34
CA PRO A 93 0.28 2.16 -19.72
C PRO A 93 -0.72 1.05 -20.00
N ARG A 94 -0.45 -0.16 -19.52
CA ARG A 94 -1.30 -1.33 -19.77
C ARG A 94 -2.62 -1.25 -18.98
N LEU A 95 -2.56 -0.82 -17.74
CA LEU A 95 -3.75 -0.61 -16.90
C LEU A 95 -4.63 0.50 -17.44
N SER A 96 -4.06 1.65 -17.79
CA SER A 96 -4.83 2.78 -18.33
C SER A 96 -5.50 2.42 -19.67
N GLN A 97 -4.83 1.68 -20.54
CA GLN A 97 -5.39 1.17 -21.79
C GLN A 97 -6.57 0.21 -21.52
N HIS A 98 -6.43 -0.66 -20.51
CA HIS A 98 -7.49 -1.60 -20.14
C HIS A 98 -8.74 -0.88 -19.59
N VAL A 99 -8.53 0.13 -18.75
CA VAL A 99 -9.59 1.01 -18.24
C VAL A 99 -10.29 1.73 -19.40
N ASP A 100 -9.52 2.32 -20.28
CA ASP A 100 -10.03 3.08 -21.41
C ASP A 100 -10.89 2.24 -22.35
N ALA A 101 -10.41 1.04 -22.68
CA ALA A 101 -11.15 0.09 -23.51
C ALA A 101 -12.49 -0.33 -22.84
N ALA A 102 -12.50 -0.50 -21.53
CA ALA A 102 -13.72 -0.86 -20.80
C ALA A 102 -14.74 0.27 -20.74
N ILE A 103 -14.29 1.52 -20.57
CA ILE A 103 -15.15 2.71 -20.63
C ILE A 103 -15.72 2.87 -22.03
N ALA A 104 -14.89 2.78 -23.07
CA ALA A 104 -15.29 2.89 -24.47
C ALA A 104 -16.31 1.81 -24.87
N ALA A 105 -16.16 0.59 -24.33
CA ALA A 105 -17.09 -0.52 -24.56
C ALA A 105 -18.37 -0.44 -23.69
N GLY A 106 -18.54 0.59 -22.87
CA GLY A 106 -19.70 0.73 -21.97
C GLY A 106 -19.74 -0.30 -20.83
N LYS A 107 -18.63 -1.00 -20.56
CA LYS A 107 -18.55 -2.01 -19.49
C LYS A 107 -18.57 -1.38 -18.10
N VAL A 108 -18.14 -0.14 -17.99
CA VAL A 108 -18.12 0.65 -16.76
C VAL A 108 -18.31 2.13 -17.09
N GLN A 109 -18.89 2.88 -16.18
CA GLN A 109 -18.98 4.34 -16.31
C GLN A 109 -17.61 5.00 -16.26
N PRO A 110 -17.42 6.20 -16.85
CA PRO A 110 -16.18 6.94 -16.77
C PRO A 110 -15.77 7.26 -15.33
N PHE A 111 -14.48 7.05 -15.00
CA PHE A 111 -13.88 7.36 -13.71
C PHE A 111 -12.42 7.82 -13.88
N ILE A 112 -11.91 8.51 -12.88
CA ILE A 112 -10.50 8.92 -12.78
C ILE A 112 -9.71 7.79 -12.13
N VAL A 113 -8.47 7.54 -12.59
CA VAL A 113 -7.54 6.67 -11.87
C VAL A 113 -6.35 7.49 -11.36
N ILE A 114 -6.10 7.41 -10.09
CA ILE A 114 -4.89 7.92 -9.44
C ILE A 114 -3.96 6.74 -9.20
N PHE A 115 -2.84 6.70 -9.90
CA PHE A 115 -1.77 5.74 -9.66
C PHE A 115 -0.87 6.31 -8.56
N VAL A 116 -1.05 5.77 -7.37
CA VAL A 116 -0.42 6.27 -6.15
C VAL A 116 1.05 5.88 -6.11
N ASN A 117 1.93 6.81 -5.75
CA ASN A 117 3.30 6.48 -5.38
C ASN A 117 3.35 5.98 -3.94
N GLY A 118 3.41 4.68 -3.76
CA GLY A 118 3.52 4.01 -2.46
C GLY A 118 4.96 3.62 -2.10
N LEU A 119 5.96 4.18 -2.79
CA LEU A 119 7.37 3.74 -2.78
C LEU A 119 7.53 2.25 -3.16
N LYS A 120 8.73 1.82 -3.53
CA LYS A 120 8.96 0.44 -4.04
C LYS A 120 8.50 -0.65 -3.08
N ASN A 121 8.71 -0.45 -1.77
CA ASN A 121 8.35 -1.40 -0.71
C ASN A 121 7.74 -0.68 0.50
N GLY A 122 6.97 0.39 0.27
CA GLY A 122 6.49 1.27 1.33
C GLY A 122 5.33 0.74 2.15
N MET A 123 4.74 -0.39 1.72
CA MET A 123 3.68 -1.11 2.43
C MET A 123 2.43 -0.27 2.75
N TYR A 124 2.32 0.93 2.17
CA TYR A 124 1.20 1.85 2.44
C TYR A 124 0.98 2.13 3.93
N VAL A 125 2.07 2.22 4.68
CA VAL A 125 2.11 2.48 6.11
C VAL A 125 3.06 3.64 6.40
N ASP A 126 2.83 4.37 7.48
CA ASP A 126 3.87 5.28 7.98
C ASP A 126 4.97 4.42 8.61
N TRP A 127 6.20 4.57 8.14
CA TRP A 127 7.32 3.79 8.64
C TRP A 127 7.56 4.08 10.11
N LYS A 128 7.93 3.06 10.85
CA LYS A 128 8.06 3.14 12.31
C LYS A 128 9.02 4.23 12.79
N ASP A 129 10.07 4.49 12.02
CA ASP A 129 11.07 5.52 12.30
C ASP A 129 10.63 6.94 11.87
N GLY A 130 9.47 7.08 11.24
CA GLY A 130 8.94 8.35 10.74
C GLY A 130 9.55 8.85 9.43
N SER A 131 10.54 8.16 8.85
CA SER A 131 11.23 8.62 7.64
C SER A 131 10.38 8.60 6.38
N ALA A 132 9.32 7.78 6.34
CA ALA A 132 8.41 7.67 5.21
C ALA A 132 6.94 7.62 5.67
N PRO A 133 6.28 8.77 5.87
CA PRO A 133 4.90 8.86 6.33
C PRO A 133 3.89 8.64 5.18
N ILE A 134 3.94 7.45 4.56
CA ILE A 134 3.22 7.14 3.30
C ILE A 134 1.71 7.14 3.50
N GLU A 135 1.21 6.53 4.56
CA GLU A 135 -0.22 6.52 4.87
C GLU A 135 -0.73 7.94 5.07
N THR A 136 -0.02 8.73 5.89
CA THR A 136 -0.35 10.13 6.15
C THR A 136 -0.35 10.95 4.87
N ILE A 137 0.65 10.80 4.01
CA ILE A 137 0.72 11.45 2.70
C ILE A 137 -0.49 11.08 1.84
N ILE A 138 -0.87 9.81 1.77
CA ILE A 138 -2.00 9.39 0.94
C ILE A 138 -3.31 9.94 1.47
N VAL A 139 -3.62 9.72 2.75
CA VAL A 139 -4.96 10.01 3.29
C VAL A 139 -5.17 11.47 3.68
N ARG A 140 -4.11 12.17 4.10
CA ARG A 140 -4.21 13.55 4.58
C ARG A 140 -3.80 14.60 3.55
N GLU A 141 -3.06 14.21 2.51
CA GLU A 141 -2.53 15.15 1.55
C GLU A 141 -2.93 14.81 0.11
N LEU A 142 -2.66 13.58 -0.39
CA LEU A 142 -2.99 13.21 -1.77
C LEU A 142 -4.49 13.21 -2.03
N VAL A 143 -5.31 12.60 -1.17
CA VAL A 143 -6.77 12.55 -1.37
C VAL A 143 -7.36 13.96 -1.43
N PRO A 144 -7.11 14.88 -0.47
CA PRO A 144 -7.58 16.26 -0.58
C PRO A 144 -7.01 17.02 -1.78
N HIS A 145 -5.74 16.79 -2.13
CA HIS A 145 -5.10 17.41 -3.29
C HIS A 145 -5.81 16.99 -4.60
N VAL A 146 -6.11 15.71 -4.75
CA VAL A 146 -6.85 15.17 -5.91
C VAL A 146 -8.24 15.79 -6.00
N ASP A 147 -8.97 15.90 -4.89
CA ASP A 147 -10.29 16.51 -4.87
C ASP A 147 -10.29 18.00 -5.19
N ALA A 148 -9.23 18.71 -4.80
CA ALA A 148 -9.04 20.13 -5.12
C ALA A 148 -8.58 20.36 -6.58
N THR A 149 -7.87 19.40 -7.17
CA THR A 149 -7.27 19.53 -8.50
C THR A 149 -8.18 19.05 -9.61
N TYR A 150 -8.93 17.98 -9.36
CA TYR A 150 -9.77 17.31 -10.36
C TYR A 150 -11.25 17.36 -9.99
N ARG A 151 -12.12 17.21 -10.98
CA ARG A 151 -13.58 17.14 -10.79
C ARG A 151 -13.98 15.76 -10.28
N THR A 152 -13.68 15.50 -9.02
CA THR A 152 -14.01 14.25 -8.34
C THR A 152 -15.38 14.31 -7.68
N ILE A 153 -15.97 13.14 -7.44
CA ILE A 153 -17.05 12.97 -6.45
C ILE A 153 -16.36 12.85 -5.09
N ALA A 154 -16.16 14.01 -4.43
CA ALA A 154 -15.31 14.21 -3.26
C ALA A 154 -15.91 13.68 -1.95
N ASN A 155 -16.46 12.47 -1.97
CA ASN A 155 -16.97 11.77 -0.81
C ASN A 155 -16.55 10.29 -0.83
N ARG A 156 -16.80 9.56 0.25
CA ARG A 156 -16.37 8.16 0.37
C ARG A 156 -16.98 7.22 -0.69
N GLN A 157 -18.21 7.47 -1.14
CA GLN A 157 -18.89 6.67 -2.16
C GLN A 157 -18.22 6.83 -3.53
N GLY A 158 -17.66 8.02 -3.79
CA GLY A 158 -16.90 8.30 -5.00
C GLY A 158 -15.48 7.74 -5.01
N ARG A 159 -15.00 7.06 -3.95
CA ARG A 159 -13.61 6.59 -3.84
C ARG A 159 -13.52 5.08 -3.66
N LEU A 160 -12.77 4.45 -4.55
CA LEU A 160 -12.46 3.03 -4.54
C LEU A 160 -10.94 2.85 -4.42
N LEU A 161 -10.52 2.04 -3.46
CA LEU A 161 -9.15 1.51 -3.39
C LEU A 161 -9.07 0.21 -4.17
N ASP A 162 -8.16 0.12 -5.12
CA ASP A 162 -7.85 -1.13 -5.82
C ASP A 162 -6.34 -1.34 -5.83
N GLY A 163 -5.89 -2.56 -5.67
CA GLY A 163 -4.46 -2.82 -5.65
C GLY A 163 -4.10 -4.29 -5.76
N TYR A 164 -2.85 -4.50 -6.16
CA TYR A 164 -2.31 -5.83 -6.35
C TYR A 164 -1.09 -6.08 -5.47
N SER A 165 -0.96 -7.29 -4.88
CA SER A 165 0.17 -7.68 -4.05
C SER A 165 0.31 -6.74 -2.83
N MET A 166 1.44 -6.03 -2.67
CA MET A 166 1.60 -4.96 -1.69
C MET A 166 0.45 -3.92 -1.78
N GLY A 167 -0.03 -3.62 -3.00
CA GLY A 167 -1.18 -2.74 -3.21
C GLY A 167 -2.50 -3.31 -2.70
N GLY A 168 -2.70 -4.63 -2.81
CA GLY A 168 -3.84 -5.32 -2.20
C GLY A 168 -3.81 -5.27 -0.66
N TYR A 169 -2.63 -5.43 -0.07
CA TYR A 169 -2.38 -5.17 1.35
C TYR A 169 -2.73 -3.72 1.71
N GLY A 170 -2.25 -2.76 0.92
CA GLY A 170 -2.53 -1.33 1.11
C GLY A 170 -4.03 -1.02 1.00
N ALA A 171 -4.75 -1.63 0.04
CA ALA A 171 -6.18 -1.44 -0.14
C ALA A 171 -6.98 -1.95 1.07
N ALA A 172 -6.61 -3.13 1.61
CA ALA A 172 -7.19 -3.64 2.84
C ALA A 172 -6.91 -2.69 4.01
N ARG A 173 -5.65 -2.30 4.15
CA ARG A 173 -5.19 -1.50 5.27
C ARG A 173 -5.85 -0.12 5.31
N LEU A 174 -5.79 0.62 4.20
CA LEU A 174 -6.37 1.96 4.11
C LEU A 174 -7.91 1.91 4.16
N GLY A 175 -8.55 0.95 3.49
CA GLY A 175 -10.00 0.81 3.50
C GLY A 175 -10.57 0.42 4.86
N PHE A 176 -9.84 -0.36 5.64
CA PHE A 176 -10.27 -0.80 6.98
C PHE A 176 -9.96 0.22 8.07
N LYS A 177 -8.91 1.03 7.88
CA LYS A 177 -8.54 2.08 8.82
C LYS A 177 -9.33 3.37 8.61
N PHE A 178 -9.68 3.69 7.35
CA PHE A 178 -10.33 4.94 6.96
C PHE A 178 -11.64 4.71 6.19
N PRO A 179 -12.62 4.00 6.80
CA PRO A 179 -13.90 3.73 6.17
C PRO A 179 -14.72 4.99 5.90
N GLU A 180 -14.39 6.10 6.54
CA GLU A 180 -14.97 7.42 6.28
C GLU A 180 -14.46 8.06 4.97
N LEU A 181 -13.29 7.63 4.47
CA LEU A 181 -12.71 8.11 3.22
C LEU A 181 -13.02 7.22 2.03
N PHE A 182 -13.09 5.90 2.24
CA PHE A 182 -13.20 4.90 1.16
C PHE A 182 -14.39 3.97 1.40
N ALA A 183 -15.33 3.93 0.46
CA ALA A 183 -16.49 3.05 0.54
C ALA A 183 -16.22 1.65 -0.04
N THR A 184 -15.14 1.48 -0.80
CA THR A 184 -14.87 0.24 -1.52
C THR A 184 -13.39 -0.10 -1.50
N ALA A 185 -13.07 -1.36 -1.23
CA ALA A 185 -11.71 -1.90 -1.24
C ALA A 185 -11.65 -3.21 -2.04
N SER A 186 -10.74 -3.28 -2.99
CA SER A 186 -10.45 -4.45 -3.81
C SER A 186 -9.04 -4.93 -3.55
N LEU A 187 -8.92 -6.15 -3.04
CA LEU A 187 -7.69 -6.79 -2.63
C LEU A 187 -7.36 -7.89 -3.65
N MET A 188 -6.41 -7.64 -4.54
CA MET A 188 -6.01 -8.62 -5.56
C MET A 188 -4.63 -9.16 -5.28
N GLY A 189 -4.48 -10.50 -5.19
CA GLY A 189 -3.21 -11.16 -4.89
C GLY A 189 -2.51 -10.55 -3.67
N ALA A 190 -3.27 -10.20 -2.64
CA ALA A 190 -2.81 -9.31 -1.58
C ALA A 190 -1.74 -9.96 -0.70
N GLY A 191 -0.76 -9.18 -0.32
CA GLY A 191 0.28 -9.63 0.63
C GLY A 191 1.19 -8.50 1.12
N PRO A 192 1.75 -8.67 2.33
CA PRO A 192 1.63 -9.82 3.25
C PRO A 192 0.35 -9.77 4.10
N LEU A 193 -0.41 -10.87 4.18
CA LEU A 193 -1.62 -10.96 5.01
C LEU A 193 -1.47 -11.92 6.20
N GLN A 194 -0.31 -12.54 6.35
CA GLN A 194 0.03 -13.43 7.47
C GLN A 194 0.20 -12.65 8.78
N ALA A 195 0.08 -13.36 9.89
CA ALA A 195 0.29 -12.79 11.22
C ALA A 195 1.77 -12.59 11.55
N ASP A 196 2.64 -13.41 10.98
CA ASP A 196 4.08 -13.31 11.12
C ASP A 196 4.73 -13.15 9.74
N LEU A 197 5.38 -12.01 9.52
CA LEU A 197 5.93 -11.64 8.22
C LEU A 197 7.03 -12.58 7.75
N GLU A 198 7.88 -13.09 8.65
CA GLU A 198 9.05 -13.89 8.29
C GLU A 198 8.71 -15.37 8.15
N SER A 199 8.00 -15.95 9.12
CA SER A 199 7.77 -17.40 9.20
C SER A 199 6.84 -17.90 8.12
N ASN A 200 5.86 -17.11 7.71
CA ASN A 200 4.85 -17.47 6.71
C ASN A 200 5.02 -16.73 5.38
N ALA A 201 6.19 -16.14 5.15
CA ALA A 201 6.47 -15.49 3.87
C ALA A 201 6.61 -16.54 2.75
N PRO A 202 5.96 -16.34 1.59
CA PRO A 202 6.17 -17.16 0.41
C PRO A 202 7.65 -17.22 0.04
N ARG A 203 8.10 -18.36 -0.51
CA ARG A 203 9.52 -18.61 -0.80
C ARG A 203 10.16 -17.51 -1.66
N ALA A 204 9.45 -17.01 -2.67
CA ALA A 204 9.93 -15.96 -3.56
C ALA A 204 10.09 -14.60 -2.86
N THR A 205 9.36 -14.35 -1.77
CA THR A 205 9.38 -13.08 -1.02
C THR A 205 10.15 -13.18 0.28
N LYS A 206 10.55 -14.37 0.70
CA LYS A 206 11.20 -14.62 2.01
C LYS A 206 12.48 -13.79 2.22
N LEU A 207 13.29 -13.63 1.17
CA LEU A 207 14.51 -12.82 1.24
C LEU A 207 14.21 -11.32 1.40
N ARG A 208 13.05 -10.85 0.91
CA ARG A 208 12.60 -9.46 1.05
C ARG A 208 11.85 -9.21 2.35
N ALA A 209 11.32 -10.26 2.98
CA ALA A 209 10.52 -10.12 4.20
C ALA A 209 11.32 -9.47 5.32
N ALA A 210 12.56 -9.91 5.54
CA ALA A 210 13.45 -9.33 6.55
C ALA A 210 13.81 -7.87 6.22
N ASP A 211 14.10 -7.55 4.95
CA ASP A 211 14.40 -6.17 4.53
C ASP A 211 13.21 -5.25 4.73
N VAL A 212 11.99 -5.72 4.37
CA VAL A 212 10.76 -4.97 4.57
C VAL A 212 10.45 -4.81 6.06
N LEU A 213 10.62 -5.88 6.86
CA LEU A 213 10.43 -5.81 8.31
C LEU A 213 11.37 -4.77 8.93
N ASN A 214 12.64 -4.79 8.56
CA ASN A 214 13.64 -3.86 9.08
C ASN A 214 13.38 -2.42 8.64
N ALA A 215 13.18 -2.18 7.34
CA ALA A 215 13.03 -0.83 6.79
C ALA A 215 11.69 -0.19 7.18
N THR A 216 10.59 -0.91 6.98
CA THR A 216 9.25 -0.35 7.15
C THR A 216 8.78 -0.41 8.60
N TYR A 217 9.05 -1.53 9.26
CA TYR A 217 8.53 -1.82 10.60
C TYR A 217 9.59 -1.73 11.71
N GLY A 218 10.81 -1.27 11.39
CA GLY A 218 11.90 -1.10 12.36
C GLY A 218 12.37 -2.40 12.99
N GLY A 219 12.28 -3.53 12.28
CA GLY A 219 12.62 -4.85 12.79
C GLY A 219 11.65 -5.37 13.87
N ASP A 220 10.46 -4.77 13.99
CA ASP A 220 9.50 -5.05 15.06
C ASP A 220 8.28 -5.81 14.53
N PRO A 221 8.19 -7.14 14.76
CA PRO A 221 7.02 -7.94 14.37
C PRO A 221 5.71 -7.50 15.07
N ALA A 222 5.81 -6.97 16.29
CA ALA A 222 4.62 -6.49 17.00
C ALA A 222 4.04 -5.24 16.34
N PHE A 223 4.90 -4.32 15.88
CA PHE A 223 4.45 -3.16 15.11
C PHE A 223 3.86 -3.58 13.75
N PHE A 224 4.51 -4.53 13.03
CA PHE A 224 3.93 -5.10 11.81
C PHE A 224 2.51 -5.61 12.04
N LEU A 225 2.32 -6.43 13.08
CA LEU A 225 1.00 -6.99 13.40
C LEU A 225 0.00 -5.89 13.80
N GLN A 226 0.44 -4.93 14.60
CA GLN A 226 -0.39 -3.80 15.06
C GLN A 226 -0.99 -3.01 13.90
N VAL A 227 -0.19 -2.74 12.86
CA VAL A 227 -0.63 -1.94 11.70
C VAL A 227 -1.17 -2.80 10.54
N SER A 228 -1.22 -4.13 10.71
CA SER A 228 -1.65 -5.05 9.66
C SER A 228 -3.14 -4.95 9.34
N PRO A 229 -3.56 -5.30 8.10
CA PRO A 229 -4.98 -5.41 7.77
C PRO A 229 -5.75 -6.35 8.70
N ARG A 230 -5.10 -7.39 9.23
CA ARG A 230 -5.70 -8.37 10.15
C ARG A 230 -6.14 -7.70 11.45
N THR A 231 -5.27 -6.93 12.07
CA THR A 231 -5.58 -6.19 13.30
C THR A 231 -6.61 -5.10 13.06
N LEU A 232 -6.48 -4.34 11.95
CA LEU A 232 -7.42 -3.30 11.58
C LEU A 232 -8.83 -3.86 11.29
N ALA A 233 -8.92 -5.05 10.65
CA ALA A 233 -10.18 -5.75 10.47
C ALA A 233 -10.85 -6.08 11.80
N SER A 234 -10.08 -6.61 12.77
CA SER A 234 -10.59 -6.95 14.10
C SER A 234 -11.06 -5.72 14.87
N GLN A 235 -10.30 -4.63 14.83
CA GLN A 235 -10.62 -3.39 15.53
C GLN A 235 -11.85 -2.68 14.96
N ASN A 236 -12.05 -2.73 13.64
CA ASN A 236 -13.09 -1.98 12.93
C ASN A 236 -14.17 -2.87 12.30
N ALA A 237 -14.27 -4.15 12.71
CA ALA A 237 -15.13 -5.15 12.08
C ALA A 237 -16.55 -4.66 11.82
N ARG A 238 -17.20 -4.08 12.85
CA ARG A 238 -18.58 -3.57 12.76
C ARG A 238 -18.72 -2.46 11.70
N VAL A 239 -17.82 -1.50 11.69
CA VAL A 239 -17.88 -0.37 10.76
C VAL A 239 -17.62 -0.85 9.35
N ILE A 240 -16.58 -1.69 9.15
CA ILE A 240 -16.26 -2.27 7.85
C ILE A 240 -17.47 -3.06 7.31
N ALA A 241 -18.04 -3.95 8.12
CA ALA A 241 -19.17 -4.78 7.72
C ALA A 241 -20.39 -3.96 7.24
N GLN A 242 -20.61 -2.80 7.85
CA GLN A 242 -21.76 -1.95 7.54
C GLN A 242 -21.50 -0.96 6.40
N THR A 243 -20.23 -0.61 6.16
CA THR A 243 -19.95 0.59 5.36
C THR A 243 -18.95 0.40 4.23
N VAL A 244 -18.16 -0.68 4.21
CA VAL A 244 -17.14 -0.91 3.18
C VAL A 244 -17.51 -2.11 2.32
N ARG A 245 -17.59 -1.92 1.01
CA ARG A 245 -17.70 -3.00 0.03
C ARG A 245 -16.32 -3.61 -0.19
N VAL A 246 -16.15 -4.87 0.16
CA VAL A 246 -14.87 -5.56 0.05
C VAL A 246 -14.95 -6.69 -0.97
N ARG A 247 -13.93 -6.84 -1.81
CA ARG A 247 -13.65 -8.08 -2.55
C ARG A 247 -12.22 -8.52 -2.34
N MET A 248 -12.02 -9.82 -2.28
CA MET A 248 -10.72 -10.48 -2.33
C MET A 248 -10.64 -11.34 -3.59
N VAL A 249 -9.54 -11.21 -4.33
CA VAL A 249 -9.29 -11.96 -5.56
C VAL A 249 -7.91 -12.60 -5.48
N ILE A 250 -7.83 -13.89 -5.76
CA ILE A 250 -6.57 -14.64 -5.73
C ILE A 250 -6.52 -15.69 -6.84
N GLY A 251 -5.39 -15.91 -7.43
CA GLY A 251 -5.15 -16.99 -8.35
C GLY A 251 -4.89 -18.31 -7.61
N SER A 252 -5.38 -19.43 -8.14
CA SER A 252 -5.18 -20.76 -7.50
C SER A 252 -3.71 -21.21 -7.51
N ARG A 253 -2.85 -20.60 -8.34
CA ARG A 253 -1.40 -20.82 -8.40
C ARG A 253 -0.59 -19.65 -7.85
N ASP A 254 -1.24 -18.70 -7.21
CA ASP A 254 -0.57 -17.58 -6.58
C ASP A 254 0.17 -18.06 -5.32
N GLU A 255 1.44 -17.68 -5.17
CA GLU A 255 2.26 -18.06 -4.01
C GLU A 255 1.72 -17.50 -2.68
N THR A 256 0.85 -16.49 -2.73
CA THR A 256 0.21 -15.91 -1.55
C THR A 256 -1.17 -16.51 -1.26
N PHE A 257 -1.57 -17.59 -1.97
CA PHE A 257 -2.90 -18.17 -1.88
C PHE A 257 -3.30 -18.55 -0.44
N ASP A 258 -2.45 -19.30 0.26
CA ASP A 258 -2.76 -19.77 1.62
C ASP A 258 -2.93 -18.60 2.61
N ASN A 259 -2.12 -17.56 2.47
CA ASN A 259 -2.22 -16.35 3.31
C ASN A 259 -3.51 -15.56 3.01
N ASN A 260 -3.93 -15.52 1.74
CA ASN A 260 -5.20 -14.90 1.35
C ASN A 260 -6.39 -15.74 1.84
N LEU A 261 -6.34 -17.05 1.75
CA LEU A 261 -7.36 -17.96 2.28
C LEU A 261 -7.50 -17.79 3.81
N ALA A 262 -6.38 -17.79 4.53
CA ALA A 262 -6.39 -17.56 5.99
C ALA A 262 -6.94 -16.17 6.36
N PHE A 263 -6.74 -15.17 5.52
CA PHE A 263 -7.32 -13.84 5.75
C PHE A 263 -8.81 -13.79 5.40
N HIS A 264 -9.24 -14.47 4.33
CA HIS A 264 -10.66 -14.68 4.01
C HIS A 264 -11.41 -15.31 5.20
N GLU A 265 -10.88 -16.41 5.76
CA GLU A 265 -11.50 -17.04 6.93
C GLU A 265 -11.51 -16.12 8.16
N HIS A 266 -10.48 -15.30 8.34
CA HIS A 266 -10.46 -14.28 9.39
C HIS A 266 -11.56 -13.23 9.22
N LEU A 267 -11.78 -12.71 8.01
CA LEU A 267 -12.86 -11.76 7.74
C LEU A 267 -14.24 -12.39 7.95
N LYS A 268 -14.42 -13.67 7.57
CA LYS A 268 -15.66 -14.45 7.86
C LYS A 268 -15.91 -14.56 9.35
N ALA A 269 -14.89 -14.94 10.12
CA ALA A 269 -15.01 -15.07 11.58
C ALA A 269 -15.38 -13.75 12.25
N LEU A 270 -14.97 -12.60 11.68
CA LEU A 270 -15.34 -11.26 12.15
C LEU A 270 -16.71 -10.78 11.65
N GLY A 271 -17.42 -11.58 10.83
CA GLY A 271 -18.69 -11.19 10.22
C GLY A 271 -18.58 -10.05 9.22
N ILE A 272 -17.43 -9.86 8.58
CA ILE A 272 -17.22 -8.85 7.53
C ILE A 272 -17.65 -9.42 6.17
N PRO A 273 -18.74 -8.93 5.55
CA PRO A 273 -19.18 -9.39 4.24
C PRO A 273 -18.17 -9.01 3.17
N HIS A 274 -17.76 -9.97 2.35
CA HIS A 274 -16.86 -9.71 1.23
C HIS A 274 -17.04 -10.76 0.13
N ALA A 275 -16.73 -10.37 -1.12
CA ALA A 275 -16.64 -11.32 -2.21
C ALA A 275 -15.28 -12.04 -2.14
N TRP A 276 -15.29 -13.36 -2.18
CA TRP A 276 -14.11 -14.22 -2.31
C TRP A 276 -14.09 -14.85 -3.69
N ILE A 277 -13.05 -14.55 -4.50
CA ILE A 277 -12.93 -14.98 -5.89
C ILE A 277 -11.59 -15.69 -6.07
N VAL A 278 -11.65 -16.99 -6.34
CA VAL A 278 -10.48 -17.77 -6.76
C VAL A 278 -10.49 -17.90 -8.28
N LEU A 279 -9.35 -17.59 -8.90
CA LEU A 279 -9.14 -17.66 -10.35
C LEU A 279 -8.30 -18.89 -10.67
N ASP A 280 -8.89 -19.88 -11.32
CA ASP A 280 -8.20 -21.12 -11.61
C ASP A 280 -7.02 -20.94 -12.57
N GLY A 281 -5.90 -21.58 -12.26
CA GLY A 281 -4.67 -21.57 -13.04
C GLY A 281 -3.89 -20.24 -13.04
N VAL A 282 -4.38 -19.18 -12.39
CA VAL A 282 -3.73 -17.87 -12.36
C VAL A 282 -2.66 -17.85 -11.27
N GLY A 283 -1.45 -17.37 -11.62
CA GLY A 283 -0.34 -17.12 -10.71
C GLY A 283 -0.31 -15.67 -10.21
N HIS A 284 0.83 -15.26 -9.61
CA HIS A 284 1.01 -13.90 -9.07
C HIS A 284 1.31 -12.88 -10.18
N ASP A 285 0.29 -12.49 -10.95
CA ASP A 285 0.38 -11.50 -12.04
C ASP A 285 -0.88 -10.61 -12.07
N PRO A 286 -0.73 -9.27 -11.98
CA PRO A 286 -1.86 -8.35 -11.93
C PRO A 286 -2.71 -8.35 -13.20
N MET A 287 -2.07 -8.45 -14.39
CA MET A 287 -2.81 -8.39 -15.64
C MET A 287 -3.49 -9.73 -15.95
N ALA A 288 -2.86 -10.85 -15.62
CA ALA A 288 -3.50 -12.16 -15.71
C ALA A 288 -4.73 -12.23 -14.80
N THR A 289 -4.63 -11.70 -13.59
CA THR A 289 -5.73 -11.61 -12.62
C THR A 289 -6.89 -10.76 -13.17
N ILE A 290 -6.61 -9.55 -13.67
CA ILE A 290 -7.63 -8.66 -14.22
C ILE A 290 -8.29 -9.28 -15.46
N ASN A 291 -7.50 -9.89 -16.37
CA ASN A 291 -8.02 -10.55 -17.57
C ASN A 291 -8.89 -11.77 -17.22
N ALA A 292 -8.48 -12.58 -16.26
CA ALA A 292 -9.27 -13.73 -15.80
C ALA A 292 -10.56 -13.35 -15.07
N LEU A 293 -10.59 -12.19 -14.41
CA LEU A 293 -11.82 -11.62 -13.86
C LEU A 293 -12.81 -11.25 -14.98
N GLY A 294 -12.32 -10.73 -16.11
CA GLY A 294 -13.15 -10.28 -17.21
C GLY A 294 -14.22 -9.28 -16.77
N ASP A 295 -15.49 -9.53 -17.16
CA ASP A 295 -16.60 -8.63 -16.83
C ASP A 295 -16.92 -8.56 -15.32
N ARG A 296 -16.51 -9.54 -14.52
CA ARG A 296 -16.62 -9.50 -13.04
C ARG A 296 -15.79 -8.36 -12.45
N HIS A 297 -14.65 -8.00 -13.09
CA HIS A 297 -13.86 -6.85 -12.66
C HIS A 297 -14.67 -5.56 -12.76
N TRP A 298 -15.28 -5.33 -13.91
CA TRP A 298 -16.08 -4.14 -14.17
C TRP A 298 -17.43 -4.14 -13.44
N ALA A 299 -18.04 -5.32 -13.23
CA ALA A 299 -19.24 -5.44 -12.41
C ALA A 299 -19.02 -4.97 -10.98
N PHE A 300 -17.84 -5.23 -10.41
CA PHE A 300 -17.49 -4.72 -9.08
C PHE A 300 -17.40 -3.19 -9.06
N TYR A 301 -16.79 -2.58 -10.08
CA TYR A 301 -16.71 -1.13 -10.22
C TYR A 301 -18.08 -0.48 -10.44
N ARG A 302 -18.92 -1.10 -11.29
CA ARG A 302 -20.32 -0.64 -11.46
C ARG A 302 -21.09 -0.68 -10.14
N ALA A 303 -20.93 -1.74 -9.36
CA ALA A 303 -21.56 -1.86 -8.05
C ALA A 303 -21.02 -0.86 -7.02
N ALA A 304 -19.74 -0.48 -7.13
CA ALA A 304 -19.13 0.53 -6.29
C ALA A 304 -19.65 1.93 -6.58
N PHE A 305 -19.88 2.24 -7.87
CA PHE A 305 -20.22 3.58 -8.35
C PHE A 305 -21.67 3.74 -8.83
N GLY A 306 -22.47 2.67 -8.81
CA GLY A 306 -23.80 2.61 -9.44
C GLY A 306 -24.89 3.47 -8.81
N GLY A 307 -24.62 4.16 -7.73
CA GLY A 307 -25.51 5.14 -7.10
C GLY A 307 -25.09 6.60 -7.30
N LEU A 308 -24.10 6.87 -8.16
CA LEU A 308 -23.46 8.18 -8.32
C LEU A 308 -23.88 8.87 -9.62
#